data_5e4a5ae51e6fce189a2696f119a5ff2c
#
_entry.id   5e4a5ae51e6fce189a2696f119a5ff2c
#
_cell.length_a   1.000
_cell.length_b   1.000
_cell.length_c   1.000
_cell.angle_alpha   90.00
_cell.angle_beta   90.00
_cell.angle_gamma   90.00
#
_symmetry.space_group_name_H-M   'P 1'
#
loop_
_entity.id
_entity.type
_entity.pdbx_description
1 polymer ?
#
loop_
_entity_poly.entity_id
_entity_poly.type
_entity_poly.pdbx_seq_one_letter_code
_entity_poly.pdbx_strand_id
1 'polypeptide(L)'
;MDLRRDPLPLSGRVALVTGASRRAGIGYAICRRLAAYGASVFAHHFAPHDAEQSYGADSPASVVAGITEALANPAASVRDLSADLADPDAPARVVDAAVAAFGRLDILVCNQALSGSDGRLSEMDAGKLDRHYAVNTRASILLARAFAALGGPGRIVFMTSGQNEGPMRGEVAYAASKGALSAVTATLADDLADQGVTVNTVNPGPVDTGYAPPDLHAAVAARFPAGRWGEPDDPARLIAWLVTDEARWITGQVINTEGGFRR
;
A
#
# COMPACT_ATOMS: atom_id res chain seq x y z
N MET A 1 -15.12 -30.18 -0.97
CA MET A 1 -14.37 -28.95 -0.68
C MET A 1 -12.99 -29.39 -0.15
N ASP A 2 -11.90 -29.05 -0.85
CA ASP A 2 -10.55 -29.31 -0.35
C ASP A 2 -10.20 -28.23 0.66
N LEU A 3 -9.86 -28.62 1.90
CA LEU A 3 -9.52 -27.70 2.99
C LEU A 3 -7.98 -27.56 3.16
N ARG A 4 -7.20 -28.23 2.29
CA ARG A 4 -5.74 -28.07 2.31
C ARG A 4 -5.36 -26.67 1.85
N ARG A 5 -4.46 -26.04 2.60
CA ARG A 5 -3.95 -24.72 2.27
C ARG A 5 -3.06 -24.80 1.04
N ASP A 6 -3.35 -23.97 0.04
CA ASP A 6 -2.46 -23.79 -1.11
C ASP A 6 -1.19 -23.07 -0.65
N PRO A 7 0.01 -23.63 -0.86
CA PRO A 7 1.26 -22.97 -0.50
C PRO A 7 1.58 -21.77 -1.42
N LEU A 8 1.04 -21.74 -2.66
CA LEU A 8 1.25 -20.69 -3.64
C LEU A 8 -0.07 -20.08 -4.15
N PRO A 9 -0.88 -19.49 -3.26
CA PRO A 9 -2.26 -19.08 -3.58
C PRO A 9 -2.35 -17.97 -4.65
N LEU A 10 -1.22 -17.35 -4.99
CA LEU A 10 -1.13 -16.29 -6.01
C LEU A 10 -0.31 -16.74 -7.25
N SER A 11 -0.10 -18.04 -7.42
CA SER A 11 0.61 -18.57 -8.60
C SER A 11 -0.12 -18.14 -9.89
N GLY A 12 0.64 -17.59 -10.85
CA GLY A 12 0.13 -17.07 -12.11
C GLY A 12 -0.60 -15.71 -12.02
N ARG A 13 -0.66 -15.09 -10.86
CA ARG A 13 -1.16 -13.72 -10.65
C ARG A 13 -0.03 -12.70 -10.76
N VAL A 14 -0.41 -11.48 -11.14
CA VAL A 14 0.47 -10.31 -11.20
C VAL A 14 -0.03 -9.25 -10.24
N ALA A 15 0.87 -8.73 -9.40
CA ALA A 15 0.56 -7.68 -8.43
C ALA A 15 1.37 -6.42 -8.70
N LEU A 16 0.69 -5.27 -8.78
CA LEU A 16 1.28 -3.94 -8.73
C LEU A 16 1.20 -3.42 -7.29
N VAL A 17 2.35 -3.06 -6.72
CA VAL A 17 2.46 -2.42 -5.40
C VAL A 17 3.14 -1.07 -5.56
N THR A 18 2.46 0.00 -5.11
CA THR A 18 3.03 1.33 -5.17
C THR A 18 3.73 1.72 -3.87
N GLY A 19 4.72 2.62 -3.96
CA GLY A 19 5.48 3.08 -2.79
C GLY A 19 6.39 2.00 -2.18
N ALA A 20 7.04 1.20 -3.02
CA ALA A 20 7.98 0.16 -2.61
C ALA A 20 9.46 0.61 -2.76
N SER A 21 9.77 1.83 -2.33
CA SER A 21 11.10 2.46 -2.51
C SER A 21 12.14 2.04 -1.47
N ARG A 22 11.71 1.44 -0.34
CA ARG A 22 12.59 1.21 0.83
C ARG A 22 12.42 -0.19 1.40
N ARG A 23 13.54 -0.85 1.70
CA ARG A 23 13.56 -2.20 2.29
C ARG A 23 12.95 -2.27 3.70
N ALA A 24 13.00 -1.16 4.45
CA ALA A 24 12.33 -1.01 5.74
C ALA A 24 10.84 -0.62 5.61
N GLY A 25 10.31 -0.45 4.39
CA GLY A 25 8.96 0.03 4.15
C GLY A 25 7.90 -1.08 4.08
N ILE A 26 6.66 -0.69 4.35
CA ILE A 26 5.48 -1.59 4.24
C ILE A 26 5.33 -2.09 2.80
N GLY A 27 5.50 -1.22 1.78
CA GLY A 27 5.39 -1.60 0.37
C GLY A 27 6.36 -2.73 -0.03
N TYR A 28 7.60 -2.66 0.46
CA TYR A 28 8.58 -3.73 0.24
C TYR A 28 8.17 -5.04 0.93
N ALA A 29 7.69 -4.99 2.16
CA ALA A 29 7.20 -6.17 2.87
C ALA A 29 6.00 -6.81 2.16
N ILE A 30 5.07 -6.00 1.63
CA ILE A 30 3.96 -6.46 0.80
C ILE A 30 4.49 -7.16 -0.45
N CYS A 31 5.39 -6.54 -1.21
CA CYS A 31 5.99 -7.14 -2.41
C CYS A 31 6.60 -8.52 -2.11
N ARG A 32 7.39 -8.64 -1.04
CA ARG A 32 7.99 -9.91 -0.63
C ARG A 32 6.96 -10.97 -0.26
N ARG A 33 5.90 -10.60 0.45
CA ARG A 33 4.82 -11.53 0.79
C ARG A 33 4.08 -12.04 -0.44
N LEU A 34 3.76 -11.15 -1.39
CA LEU A 34 3.10 -11.53 -2.63
C LEU A 34 4.00 -12.44 -3.48
N ALA A 35 5.31 -12.15 -3.57
CA ALA A 35 6.30 -13.00 -4.22
C ALA A 35 6.41 -14.39 -3.56
N ALA A 36 6.43 -14.46 -2.23
CA ALA A 36 6.42 -15.71 -1.47
C ALA A 36 5.11 -16.51 -1.63
N TYR A 37 4.00 -15.83 -1.95
CA TYR A 37 2.72 -16.49 -2.27
C TYR A 37 2.60 -16.88 -3.75
N GLY A 38 3.66 -16.69 -4.55
CA GLY A 38 3.78 -17.14 -5.93
C GLY A 38 3.43 -16.12 -7.01
N ALA A 39 3.12 -14.88 -6.66
CA ALA A 39 2.82 -13.81 -7.63
C ALA A 39 4.08 -13.28 -8.32
N SER A 40 3.94 -12.85 -9.59
CA SER A 40 4.83 -11.87 -10.18
C SER A 40 4.55 -10.48 -9.61
N VAL A 41 5.59 -9.67 -9.41
CA VAL A 41 5.47 -8.37 -8.74
C VAL A 41 5.99 -7.26 -9.64
N PHE A 42 5.16 -6.22 -9.82
CA PHE A 42 5.54 -4.93 -10.38
C PHE A 42 5.66 -3.92 -9.24
N ALA A 43 6.87 -3.48 -8.92
CA ALA A 43 7.15 -2.57 -7.83
C ALA A 43 7.25 -1.14 -8.35
N HIS A 44 6.30 -0.27 -7.98
CA HIS A 44 6.42 1.16 -8.24
C HIS A 44 7.16 1.84 -7.09
N HIS A 45 8.08 2.74 -7.41
CA HIS A 45 8.86 3.53 -6.45
C HIS A 45 9.05 4.98 -6.91
N PHE A 46 9.38 5.88 -5.98
CA PHE A 46 9.78 7.24 -6.26
C PHE A 46 10.86 7.68 -5.26
N ALA A 47 12.09 7.24 -5.49
CA ALA A 47 13.24 7.49 -4.62
C ALA A 47 13.56 8.98 -4.32
N PRO A 48 13.30 9.96 -5.22
CA PRO A 48 13.54 11.37 -4.90
C PRO A 48 12.83 11.84 -3.63
N HIS A 49 11.56 11.42 -3.40
CA HIS A 49 10.85 11.74 -2.17
C HIS A 49 11.55 11.18 -0.92
N ASP A 50 11.93 9.90 -0.95
CA ASP A 50 12.57 9.24 0.20
C ASP A 50 13.95 9.83 0.48
N ALA A 51 14.69 10.24 -0.56
CA ALA A 51 16.01 10.85 -0.43
C ALA A 51 16.00 12.21 0.29
N GLU A 52 14.87 12.93 0.23
CA GLU A 52 14.67 14.18 0.95
C GLU A 52 14.30 13.96 2.44
N GLN A 53 13.96 12.73 2.83
CA GLN A 53 13.61 12.42 4.21
C GLN A 53 14.83 12.02 5.03
N SER A 54 14.72 12.17 6.36
CA SER A 54 15.81 11.82 7.29
C SER A 54 16.22 10.35 7.27
N TYR A 55 15.33 9.47 6.82
CA TYR A 55 15.57 8.03 6.71
C TYR A 55 16.20 7.59 5.38
N GLY A 56 16.28 8.50 4.39
CA GLY A 56 16.90 8.25 3.10
C GLY A 56 16.17 7.25 2.19
N ALA A 57 16.75 7.01 1.02
CA ALA A 57 16.25 6.06 0.03
C ALA A 57 17.20 4.87 -0.13
N ASP A 58 16.65 3.68 -0.38
CA ASP A 58 17.41 2.54 -0.88
C ASP A 58 17.61 2.63 -2.41
N SER A 59 18.61 1.94 -2.94
CA SER A 59 18.74 1.82 -4.38
C SER A 59 17.61 0.94 -4.95
N PRO A 60 16.94 1.32 -6.05
CA PRO A 60 15.91 0.48 -6.67
C PRO A 60 16.39 -0.93 -6.95
N ALA A 61 17.65 -1.10 -7.38
CA ALA A 61 18.25 -2.41 -7.62
C ALA A 61 18.28 -3.29 -6.36
N SER A 62 18.59 -2.71 -5.19
CA SER A 62 18.60 -3.46 -3.92
C SER A 62 17.20 -3.88 -3.47
N VAL A 63 16.20 -3.03 -3.72
CA VAL A 63 14.79 -3.33 -3.46
C VAL A 63 14.31 -4.48 -4.34
N VAL A 64 14.55 -4.38 -5.66
CA VAL A 64 14.19 -5.43 -6.64
C VAL A 64 14.88 -6.75 -6.31
N ALA A 65 16.17 -6.73 -5.99
CA ALA A 65 16.92 -7.94 -5.60
C ALA A 65 16.29 -8.63 -4.39
N GLY A 66 15.98 -7.86 -3.32
CA GLY A 66 15.38 -8.43 -2.12
C GLY A 66 13.94 -8.93 -2.30
N ILE A 67 13.19 -8.40 -3.26
CA ILE A 67 11.88 -8.95 -3.64
C ILE A 67 12.08 -10.24 -4.45
N THR A 68 13.05 -10.25 -5.35
CA THR A 68 13.38 -11.42 -6.18
C THR A 68 13.81 -12.62 -5.34
N GLU A 69 14.58 -12.40 -4.28
CA GLU A 69 14.97 -13.45 -3.31
C GLU A 69 13.77 -14.10 -2.61
N ALA A 70 12.62 -13.42 -2.56
CA ALA A 70 11.40 -13.94 -1.94
C ALA A 70 10.50 -14.72 -2.92
N LEU A 71 10.83 -14.79 -4.20
CA LEU A 71 10.04 -15.52 -5.19
C LEU A 71 10.03 -17.03 -4.86
N ALA A 72 8.83 -17.55 -4.57
CA ALA A 72 8.65 -18.98 -4.31
C ALA A 72 8.21 -19.77 -5.57
N ASN A 73 7.69 -19.08 -6.59
CA ASN A 73 7.33 -19.68 -7.87
C ASN A 73 8.41 -19.38 -8.91
N PRO A 74 9.08 -20.41 -9.49
CA PRO A 74 10.13 -20.21 -10.50
C PRO A 74 9.67 -19.50 -11.78
N ALA A 75 8.37 -19.56 -12.09
CA ALA A 75 7.79 -18.87 -13.24
C ALA A 75 7.47 -17.40 -12.98
N ALA A 76 7.49 -16.96 -11.71
CA ALA A 76 7.24 -15.57 -11.35
C ALA A 76 8.50 -14.71 -11.51
N SER A 77 8.31 -13.42 -11.70
CA SER A 77 9.40 -12.46 -11.82
C SER A 77 9.06 -11.10 -11.23
N VAL A 78 10.07 -10.26 -11.04
CA VAL A 78 9.94 -8.90 -10.52
C VAL A 78 10.32 -7.90 -11.61
N ARG A 79 9.54 -6.83 -11.73
CA ARG A 79 9.83 -5.64 -12.54
C ARG A 79 9.54 -4.41 -11.72
N ASP A 80 10.06 -3.29 -12.12
CA ASP A 80 9.89 -2.03 -11.41
C ASP A 80 9.75 -0.83 -12.36
N LEU A 81 9.22 0.26 -11.82
CA LEU A 81 9.14 1.55 -12.49
C LEU A 81 9.23 2.68 -11.46
N SER A 82 10.02 3.70 -11.78
CA SER A 82 10.02 4.98 -11.04
C SER A 82 9.03 5.95 -11.68
N ALA A 83 8.11 6.49 -10.88
CA ALA A 83 7.20 7.54 -11.32
C ALA A 83 6.77 8.44 -10.16
N ASP A 84 6.62 9.74 -10.40
CA ASP A 84 5.99 10.65 -9.44
C ASP A 84 4.46 10.56 -9.58
N LEU A 85 3.79 10.02 -8.56
CA LEU A 85 2.32 9.91 -8.54
C LEU A 85 1.61 11.25 -8.24
N ALA A 86 2.34 12.33 -7.98
CA ALA A 86 1.77 13.67 -8.01
C ALA A 86 1.42 14.12 -9.44
N ASP A 87 2.09 13.57 -10.47
CA ASP A 87 1.71 13.75 -11.87
C ASP A 87 0.39 13.00 -12.16
N PRO A 88 -0.66 13.69 -12.64
CA PRO A 88 -1.98 13.08 -12.88
C PRO A 88 -1.96 11.98 -13.95
N ASP A 89 -1.00 11.96 -14.85
CA ASP A 89 -0.87 10.96 -15.90
C ASP A 89 -0.05 9.72 -15.47
N ALA A 90 0.72 9.83 -14.39
CA ALA A 90 1.56 8.74 -13.90
C ALA A 90 0.77 7.48 -13.51
N PRO A 91 -0.41 7.54 -12.88
CA PRO A 91 -1.18 6.36 -12.53
C PRO A 91 -1.50 5.45 -13.72
N ALA A 92 -1.93 6.01 -14.85
CA ALA A 92 -2.20 5.24 -16.06
C ALA A 92 -0.92 4.62 -16.61
N ARG A 93 0.16 5.40 -16.72
CA ARG A 93 1.47 4.90 -17.20
C ARG A 93 2.02 3.76 -16.36
N VAL A 94 1.83 3.80 -15.02
CA VAL A 94 2.30 2.72 -14.12
C VAL A 94 1.51 1.43 -14.35
N VAL A 95 0.18 1.51 -14.51
CA VAL A 95 -0.66 0.35 -14.81
C VAL A 95 -0.31 -0.22 -16.19
N ASP A 96 -0.20 0.63 -17.21
CA ASP A 96 0.16 0.22 -18.59
C ASP A 96 1.53 -0.48 -18.62
N ALA A 97 2.52 0.04 -17.87
CA ALA A 97 3.84 -0.57 -17.78
C ALA A 97 3.79 -1.95 -17.10
N ALA A 98 2.98 -2.12 -16.06
CA ALA A 98 2.79 -3.43 -15.42
C ALA A 98 2.15 -4.44 -16.39
N VAL A 99 1.14 -4.02 -17.14
CA VAL A 99 0.49 -4.86 -18.16
C VAL A 99 1.45 -5.18 -19.31
N ALA A 100 2.22 -4.20 -19.77
CA ALA A 100 3.21 -4.43 -20.83
C ALA A 100 4.31 -5.43 -20.39
N ALA A 101 4.69 -5.41 -19.11
CA ALA A 101 5.71 -6.31 -18.57
C ALA A 101 5.25 -7.76 -18.41
N PHE A 102 3.96 -7.97 -18.08
CA PHE A 102 3.45 -9.29 -17.66
C PHE A 102 2.24 -9.81 -18.48
N GLY A 103 1.67 -8.99 -19.38
CA GLY A 103 0.49 -9.34 -20.16
C GLY A 103 -0.84 -9.29 -19.40
N ARG A 104 -0.80 -9.05 -18.08
CA ARG A 104 -1.98 -8.97 -17.21
C ARG A 104 -1.68 -8.22 -15.91
N LEU A 105 -2.73 -7.85 -15.19
CA LEU A 105 -2.64 -7.32 -13.83
C LEU A 105 -3.86 -7.79 -13.02
N ASP A 106 -3.65 -8.46 -11.89
CA ASP A 106 -4.71 -9.09 -11.09
C ASP A 106 -4.91 -8.39 -9.75
N ILE A 107 -3.85 -7.76 -9.23
CA ILE A 107 -3.81 -7.21 -7.88
C ILE A 107 -3.20 -5.82 -7.94
N LEU A 108 -3.88 -4.86 -7.32
CA LEU A 108 -3.40 -3.49 -7.12
C LEU A 108 -3.33 -3.18 -5.63
N VAL A 109 -2.15 -2.80 -5.14
CA VAL A 109 -1.97 -2.30 -3.77
C VAL A 109 -1.45 -0.86 -3.82
N CYS A 110 -2.31 0.10 -3.46
CA CYS A 110 -1.95 1.51 -3.38
C CYS A 110 -1.39 1.82 -2.00
N ASN A 111 -0.06 1.64 -1.86
CA ASN A 111 0.63 1.84 -0.58
C ASN A 111 1.39 3.18 -0.53
N GLN A 112 1.61 3.87 -1.66
CA GLN A 112 2.29 5.16 -1.66
C GLN A 112 1.65 6.16 -0.68
N ALA A 113 2.48 7.00 -0.11
CA ALA A 113 2.03 8.12 0.73
C ALA A 113 3.02 9.28 0.67
N LEU A 114 2.50 10.49 0.55
CA LEU A 114 3.17 11.68 0.98
C LEU A 114 2.88 11.85 2.47
N SER A 115 3.91 11.85 3.30
CA SER A 115 3.87 12.19 4.72
C SER A 115 4.87 13.31 4.99
N GLY A 116 4.70 14.05 6.07
CA GLY A 116 5.49 15.24 6.34
C GLY A 116 5.00 16.47 5.53
N SER A 117 5.67 17.61 5.70
CA SER A 117 5.24 18.90 5.16
C SER A 117 3.76 19.23 5.46
N ASP A 118 3.27 18.79 6.60
CA ASP A 118 1.92 18.95 7.12
C ASP A 118 1.91 20.01 8.25
N GLY A 119 0.96 19.98 9.15
CA GLY A 119 0.89 20.88 10.29
C GLY A 119 -0.47 20.93 10.96
N ARG A 120 -0.57 21.84 11.92
CA ARG A 120 -1.84 22.18 12.59
C ARG A 120 -2.73 23.00 11.65
N LEU A 121 -4.01 23.14 11.99
CA LEU A 121 -4.97 23.92 11.19
C LEU A 121 -4.48 25.35 10.89
N SER A 122 -3.83 26.00 11.85
CA SER A 122 -3.27 27.35 11.67
C SER A 122 -2.09 27.44 10.71
N GLU A 123 -1.52 26.30 10.33
CA GLU A 123 -0.35 26.17 9.44
C GLU A 123 -0.74 25.63 8.05
N MET A 124 -2.05 25.36 7.85
CA MET A 124 -2.55 24.83 6.57
C MET A 124 -2.62 25.92 5.50
N ASP A 125 -2.23 25.51 4.30
CA ASP A 125 -2.42 26.25 3.06
C ASP A 125 -2.91 25.31 1.95
N ALA A 126 -3.36 25.89 0.84
CA ALA A 126 -3.85 25.13 -0.31
C ALA A 126 -2.78 24.16 -0.87
N GLY A 127 -1.53 24.60 -0.93
CA GLY A 127 -0.43 23.79 -1.47
C GLY A 127 -0.15 22.52 -0.67
N LYS A 128 -0.26 22.56 0.66
CA LYS A 128 -0.13 21.37 1.52
C LYS A 128 -1.27 20.39 1.28
N LEU A 129 -2.52 20.90 1.25
CA LEU A 129 -3.71 20.09 0.98
C LEU A 129 -3.64 19.45 -0.41
N ASP A 130 -3.32 20.23 -1.44
CA ASP A 130 -3.25 19.75 -2.83
C ASP A 130 -2.20 18.68 -3.03
N ARG A 131 -1.00 18.84 -2.44
CA ARG A 131 0.07 17.83 -2.55
C ARG A 131 -0.31 16.51 -1.89
N HIS A 132 -0.84 16.54 -0.67
CA HIS A 132 -1.29 15.32 0.01
C HIS A 132 -2.44 14.65 -0.75
N TYR A 133 -3.41 15.43 -1.21
CA TYR A 133 -4.50 14.91 -2.03
C TYR A 133 -3.99 14.30 -3.34
N ALA A 134 -3.07 14.97 -4.03
CA ALA A 134 -2.52 14.49 -5.30
C ALA A 134 -1.91 13.10 -5.19
N VAL A 135 -1.02 12.87 -4.21
CA VAL A 135 -0.29 11.62 -4.04
C VAL A 135 -1.12 10.55 -3.34
N ASN A 136 -1.80 10.89 -2.23
CA ASN A 136 -2.45 9.91 -1.39
C ASN A 136 -3.83 9.51 -1.90
N THR A 137 -4.61 10.47 -2.40
CA THR A 137 -6.02 10.25 -2.77
C THR A 137 -6.20 10.14 -4.27
N ARG A 138 -5.92 11.22 -5.01
CA ARG A 138 -6.14 11.28 -6.46
C ARG A 138 -5.41 10.16 -7.20
N ALA A 139 -4.14 9.96 -6.89
CA ALA A 139 -3.35 8.91 -7.53
C ALA A 139 -3.93 7.51 -7.26
N SER A 140 -4.35 7.21 -6.02
CA SER A 140 -4.95 5.92 -5.67
C SER A 140 -6.25 5.66 -6.44
N ILE A 141 -7.12 6.68 -6.55
CA ILE A 141 -8.37 6.57 -7.32
C ILE A 141 -8.08 6.40 -8.82
N LEU A 142 -7.11 7.13 -9.37
CA LEU A 142 -6.74 7.00 -10.79
C LEU A 142 -6.06 5.67 -11.10
N LEU A 143 -5.25 5.13 -10.19
CA LEU A 143 -4.71 3.76 -10.29
C LEU A 143 -5.84 2.73 -10.32
N ALA A 144 -6.81 2.84 -9.41
CA ALA A 144 -7.97 1.96 -9.37
C ALA A 144 -8.80 2.06 -10.66
N ARG A 145 -9.01 3.28 -11.19
CA ARG A 145 -9.68 3.50 -12.48
C ARG A 145 -8.94 2.82 -13.63
N ALA A 146 -7.61 3.00 -13.71
CA ALA A 146 -6.81 2.39 -14.77
C ALA A 146 -6.81 0.86 -14.66
N PHE A 147 -6.73 0.33 -13.44
CA PHE A 147 -6.85 -1.11 -13.17
C PHE A 147 -8.23 -1.66 -13.60
N ALA A 148 -9.31 -1.00 -13.20
CA ALA A 148 -10.68 -1.42 -13.55
C ALA A 148 -10.95 -1.41 -15.06
N ALA A 149 -10.32 -0.49 -15.80
CA ALA A 149 -10.42 -0.42 -17.25
C ALA A 149 -9.82 -1.63 -18.00
N LEU A 150 -8.99 -2.45 -17.32
CA LEU A 150 -8.48 -3.71 -17.90
C LEU A 150 -9.57 -4.78 -18.00
N GLY A 151 -10.64 -4.66 -17.22
CA GLY A 151 -11.74 -5.61 -17.14
C GLY A 151 -11.39 -6.91 -16.43
N GLY A 152 -12.44 -7.64 -15.98
CA GLY A 152 -12.31 -8.92 -15.31
C GLY A 152 -12.05 -8.84 -13.80
N PRO A 153 -12.00 -10.01 -13.13
CA PRO A 153 -11.89 -10.07 -11.68
C PRO A 153 -10.52 -9.63 -11.18
N GLY A 154 -10.51 -8.97 -10.03
CA GLY A 154 -9.28 -8.44 -9.44
C GLY A 154 -9.37 -8.13 -7.95
N ARG A 155 -8.27 -7.63 -7.40
CA ARG A 155 -8.16 -7.24 -5.98
C ARG A 155 -7.51 -5.87 -5.88
N ILE A 156 -8.18 -4.94 -5.20
CA ILE A 156 -7.66 -3.60 -4.91
C ILE A 156 -7.55 -3.44 -3.40
N VAL A 157 -6.38 -3.01 -2.92
CA VAL A 157 -6.16 -2.64 -1.53
C VAL A 157 -5.59 -1.24 -1.46
N PHE A 158 -6.26 -0.35 -0.73
CA PHE A 158 -5.75 0.97 -0.37
C PHE A 158 -5.13 0.94 1.03
N MET A 159 -4.14 1.82 1.26
CA MET A 159 -3.58 2.06 2.58
C MET A 159 -4.08 3.38 3.14
N THR A 160 -4.83 3.30 4.24
CA THR A 160 -5.24 4.47 5.03
C THR A 160 -4.33 4.65 6.25
N SER A 161 -4.80 5.32 7.29
CA SER A 161 -4.09 5.53 8.56
C SER A 161 -5.07 5.58 9.73
N GLY A 162 -4.59 5.92 10.91
CA GLY A 162 -5.37 5.91 12.16
C GLY A 162 -6.32 7.09 12.37
N GLN A 163 -6.58 7.94 11.36
CA GLN A 163 -7.43 9.14 11.50
C GLN A 163 -8.88 8.84 11.91
N ASN A 164 -9.39 7.64 11.61
CA ASN A 164 -10.73 7.22 12.02
C ASN A 164 -10.79 6.71 13.46
N GLU A 165 -9.62 6.38 14.05
CA GLU A 165 -9.49 5.78 15.37
C GLU A 165 -9.16 6.84 16.46
N GLY A 166 -8.66 8.00 16.05
CA GLY A 166 -8.34 9.09 16.96
C GLY A 166 -7.65 10.26 16.28
N PRO A 167 -7.46 11.37 17.02
CA PRO A 167 -6.90 12.60 16.45
C PRO A 167 -5.42 12.44 16.08
N MET A 168 -5.08 12.88 14.89
CA MET A 168 -3.70 12.97 14.37
C MET A 168 -3.23 14.42 14.42
N ARG A 169 -2.70 14.84 15.55
CA ARG A 169 -2.31 16.24 15.78
C ARG A 169 -1.13 16.64 14.90
N GLY A 170 -1.30 17.77 14.17
CA GLY A 170 -0.26 18.25 13.26
C GLY A 170 -0.23 17.55 11.91
N GLU A 171 -1.23 16.74 11.59
CA GLU A 171 -1.32 15.96 10.36
C GLU A 171 -2.67 16.18 9.65
N VAL A 172 -3.08 17.47 9.49
CA VAL A 172 -4.40 17.82 8.96
C VAL A 172 -4.56 17.42 7.49
N ALA A 173 -3.57 17.72 6.65
CA ALA A 173 -3.62 17.40 5.23
C ALA A 173 -3.49 15.87 5.00
N TYR A 174 -2.61 15.21 5.75
CA TYR A 174 -2.45 13.75 5.69
C TYR A 174 -3.73 13.04 6.13
N ALA A 175 -4.29 13.39 7.28
CA ALA A 175 -5.53 12.81 7.80
C ALA A 175 -6.71 12.98 6.83
N ALA A 176 -6.86 14.18 6.23
CA ALA A 176 -7.89 14.44 5.22
C ALA A 176 -7.69 13.54 3.98
N SER A 177 -6.47 13.45 3.46
CA SER A 177 -6.16 12.66 2.28
C SER A 177 -6.33 11.15 2.49
N LYS A 178 -5.93 10.63 3.65
CA LYS A 178 -6.10 9.20 4.00
C LYS A 178 -7.54 8.86 4.38
N GLY A 179 -8.26 9.79 5.02
CA GLY A 179 -9.68 9.66 5.32
C GLY A 179 -10.54 9.54 4.06
N ALA A 180 -10.19 10.24 2.99
CA ALA A 180 -10.85 10.13 1.70
C ALA A 180 -10.84 8.70 1.14
N LEU A 181 -9.73 7.95 1.29
CA LEU A 181 -9.64 6.55 0.86
C LEU A 181 -10.60 5.65 1.66
N SER A 182 -10.67 5.84 2.97
CA SER A 182 -11.64 5.12 3.82
C SER A 182 -13.09 5.40 3.38
N ALA A 183 -13.39 6.65 3.07
CA ALA A 183 -14.73 7.08 2.68
C ALA A 183 -15.20 6.50 1.32
N VAL A 184 -14.29 6.38 0.34
CA VAL A 184 -14.65 5.89 -1.01
C VAL A 184 -14.62 4.37 -1.14
N THR A 185 -14.08 3.64 -0.17
CA THR A 185 -13.86 2.18 -0.25
C THR A 185 -15.13 1.41 -0.59
N ALA A 186 -16.22 1.63 0.14
CA ALA A 186 -17.49 0.94 -0.09
C ALA A 186 -18.11 1.33 -1.45
N THR A 187 -18.00 2.61 -1.85
CA THR A 187 -18.50 3.09 -3.14
C THR A 187 -17.77 2.40 -4.30
N LEU A 188 -16.44 2.31 -4.25
CA LEU A 188 -15.67 1.66 -5.30
C LEU A 188 -15.86 0.13 -5.29
N ALA A 189 -16.10 -0.47 -4.13
CA ALA A 189 -16.41 -1.89 -4.04
C ALA A 189 -17.75 -2.23 -4.71
N ASP A 190 -18.77 -1.38 -4.55
CA ASP A 190 -20.06 -1.52 -5.21
C ASP A 190 -19.94 -1.30 -6.72
N ASP A 191 -19.27 -0.23 -7.13
CA ASP A 191 -19.06 0.17 -8.53
C ASP A 191 -18.32 -0.91 -9.36
N LEU A 192 -17.46 -1.70 -8.73
CA LEU A 192 -16.65 -2.73 -9.37
C LEU A 192 -17.13 -4.18 -9.10
N ALA A 193 -18.24 -4.34 -8.38
CA ALA A 193 -18.75 -5.66 -7.98
C ALA A 193 -19.08 -6.55 -9.19
N ASP A 194 -19.72 -6.01 -10.21
CA ASP A 194 -20.11 -6.75 -11.42
C ASP A 194 -18.92 -7.23 -12.26
N GLN A 195 -17.74 -6.62 -12.05
CA GLN A 195 -16.48 -7.08 -12.66
C GLN A 195 -15.80 -8.17 -11.85
N GLY A 196 -16.31 -8.50 -10.66
CA GLY A 196 -15.68 -9.44 -9.73
C GLY A 196 -14.45 -8.89 -9.02
N VAL A 197 -14.31 -7.55 -8.94
CA VAL A 197 -13.23 -6.88 -8.23
C VAL A 197 -13.62 -6.63 -6.78
N THR A 198 -12.75 -7.01 -5.83
CA THR A 198 -12.90 -6.60 -4.43
C THR A 198 -12.07 -5.36 -4.15
N VAL A 199 -12.60 -4.42 -3.37
CA VAL A 199 -11.89 -3.21 -2.92
C VAL A 199 -11.93 -3.14 -1.41
N ASN A 200 -10.76 -3.13 -0.77
CA ASN A 200 -10.65 -3.00 0.67
C ASN A 200 -9.57 -1.96 1.02
N THR A 201 -9.68 -1.38 2.20
CA THR A 201 -8.71 -0.41 2.72
C THR A 201 -8.14 -0.91 4.04
N VAL A 202 -6.83 -0.81 4.21
CA VAL A 202 -6.13 -1.25 5.43
C VAL A 202 -5.51 -0.06 6.14
N ASN A 203 -5.79 0.07 7.43
CA ASN A 203 -5.04 0.91 8.34
C ASN A 203 -3.97 0.05 9.01
N PRO A 204 -2.67 0.30 8.74
CA PRO A 204 -1.59 -0.51 9.31
C PRO A 204 -1.29 -0.18 10.77
N GLY A 205 -1.82 0.92 11.31
CA GLY A 205 -1.41 1.48 12.58
C GLY A 205 0.03 2.03 12.56
N PRO A 206 0.60 2.33 13.73
CA PRO A 206 2.00 2.73 13.83
C PRO A 206 2.92 1.53 13.53
N VAL A 207 3.62 1.63 12.40
CA VAL A 207 4.60 0.62 11.93
C VAL A 207 5.98 1.26 11.93
N ASP A 208 6.96 0.57 12.49
CA ASP A 208 8.35 1.00 12.45
C ASP A 208 8.95 0.78 11.05
N THR A 209 9.06 1.86 10.33
CA THR A 209 9.75 1.91 9.03
C THR A 209 11.04 2.73 9.10
N GLY A 210 11.57 2.96 10.30
CA GLY A 210 12.83 3.66 10.55
C GLY A 210 12.73 5.19 10.52
N TYR A 211 11.51 5.75 10.62
CA TYR A 211 11.32 7.22 10.60
C TYR A 211 11.31 7.85 11.99
N ALA A 212 11.05 7.06 13.05
CA ALA A 212 10.86 7.57 14.38
C ALA A 212 12.20 7.78 15.12
N PRO A 213 12.44 8.95 15.74
CA PRO A 213 13.57 9.13 16.63
C PRO A 213 13.43 8.24 17.88
N PRO A 214 14.56 7.90 18.56
CA PRO A 214 14.57 6.92 19.67
C PRO A 214 13.56 7.21 20.79
N ASP A 215 13.40 8.47 21.21
CA ASP A 215 12.47 8.84 22.28
C ASP A 215 11.01 8.63 21.88
N LEU A 216 10.65 8.98 20.64
CA LEU A 216 9.32 8.72 20.09
C LEU A 216 9.09 7.22 19.97
N HIS A 217 10.11 6.47 19.53
CA HIS A 217 10.03 5.02 19.39
C HIS A 217 9.66 4.35 20.71
N ALA A 218 10.36 4.68 21.81
CA ALA A 218 10.09 4.13 23.15
C ALA A 218 8.67 4.50 23.65
N ALA A 219 8.27 5.77 23.49
CA ALA A 219 6.97 6.26 23.91
C ALA A 219 5.81 5.57 23.18
N VAL A 220 5.94 5.33 21.88
CA VAL A 220 4.92 4.64 21.09
C VAL A 220 4.91 3.15 21.37
N ALA A 221 6.07 2.48 21.51
CA ALA A 221 6.16 1.07 21.88
C ALA A 221 5.41 0.76 23.19
N ALA A 222 5.49 1.64 24.18
CA ALA A 222 4.79 1.51 25.47
C ALA A 222 3.24 1.55 25.34
N ARG A 223 2.71 2.06 24.22
CA ARG A 223 1.26 2.12 23.94
C ARG A 223 0.72 0.85 23.28
N PHE A 224 1.59 -0.07 22.88
CA PHE A 224 1.19 -1.36 22.34
C PHE A 224 1.13 -2.41 23.47
N PRO A 225 0.07 -3.24 23.52
CA PRO A 225 0.01 -4.37 24.47
C PRO A 225 1.18 -5.34 24.33
N ALA A 226 1.71 -5.50 23.11
CA ALA A 226 2.86 -6.35 22.82
C ALA A 226 4.22 -5.71 23.16
N GLY A 227 4.25 -4.45 23.62
CA GLY A 227 5.48 -3.73 23.95
C GLY A 227 6.40 -3.41 22.76
N ARG A 228 5.89 -3.53 21.54
CA ARG A 228 6.62 -3.22 20.29
C ARG A 228 5.73 -2.49 19.28
N TRP A 229 6.36 -1.76 18.41
CA TRP A 229 5.70 -1.25 17.20
C TRP A 229 5.24 -2.40 16.29
N GLY A 230 4.31 -2.06 15.38
CA GLY A 230 4.09 -2.89 14.21
C GLY A 230 5.36 -3.00 13.36
N GLU A 231 5.63 -4.17 12.84
CA GLU A 231 6.66 -4.39 11.83
C GLU A 231 6.03 -4.27 10.43
N PRO A 232 6.78 -3.88 9.39
CA PRO A 232 6.26 -3.81 8.01
C PRO A 232 5.57 -5.10 7.55
N ASP A 233 5.98 -6.24 8.08
CA ASP A 233 5.40 -7.55 7.79
C ASP A 233 4.02 -7.77 8.46
N ASP A 234 3.70 -7.09 9.55
CA ASP A 234 2.39 -7.25 10.23
C ASP A 234 1.22 -6.88 9.30
N PRO A 235 1.12 -5.67 8.73
CA PRO A 235 0.09 -5.37 7.74
C PRO A 235 0.26 -6.13 6.43
N ALA A 236 1.49 -6.46 6.01
CA ALA A 236 1.73 -7.19 4.77
C ALA A 236 1.11 -8.61 4.80
N ARG A 237 1.04 -9.26 5.95
CA ARG A 237 0.36 -10.56 6.12
C ARG A 237 -1.14 -10.47 5.82
N LEU A 238 -1.81 -9.46 6.37
CA LEU A 238 -3.23 -9.25 6.10
C LEU A 238 -3.46 -8.93 4.62
N ILE A 239 -2.66 -8.02 4.04
CA ILE A 239 -2.79 -7.60 2.65
C ILE A 239 -2.58 -8.79 1.71
N ALA A 240 -1.55 -9.60 1.95
CA ALA A 240 -1.29 -10.79 1.14
C ALA A 240 -2.46 -11.79 1.20
N TRP A 241 -3.09 -11.96 2.37
CA TRP A 241 -4.28 -12.80 2.50
C TRP A 241 -5.50 -12.19 1.83
N LEU A 242 -5.76 -10.89 1.99
CA LEU A 242 -6.92 -10.19 1.39
C LEU A 242 -6.96 -10.29 -0.14
N VAL A 243 -5.82 -10.47 -0.78
CA VAL A 243 -5.76 -10.59 -2.25
C VAL A 243 -5.81 -12.04 -2.76
N THR A 244 -5.91 -13.02 -1.86
CA THR A 244 -6.14 -14.44 -2.22
C THR A 244 -7.61 -14.72 -2.48
N ASP A 245 -7.89 -15.90 -3.05
CA ASP A 245 -9.27 -16.37 -3.24
C ASP A 245 -9.96 -16.78 -1.92
N GLU A 246 -9.19 -17.01 -0.84
CA GLU A 246 -9.77 -17.25 0.50
C GLU A 246 -10.53 -16.02 1.02
N ALA A 247 -10.06 -14.81 0.69
CA ALA A 247 -10.68 -13.55 1.10
C ALA A 247 -11.72 -13.01 0.10
N ARG A 248 -12.10 -13.74 -0.94
CA ARG A 248 -12.97 -13.25 -2.02
C ARG A 248 -14.35 -12.74 -1.57
N TRP A 249 -14.77 -13.07 -0.36
CA TRP A 249 -16.06 -12.63 0.22
C TRP A 249 -15.92 -11.33 1.03
N ILE A 250 -14.72 -10.76 1.10
CA ILE A 250 -14.44 -9.53 1.82
C ILE A 250 -14.24 -8.41 0.81
N THR A 251 -15.17 -7.45 0.78
CA THR A 251 -15.09 -6.24 -0.05
C THR A 251 -15.76 -5.06 0.65
N GLY A 252 -15.38 -3.82 0.29
CA GLY A 252 -15.93 -2.59 0.85
C GLY A 252 -15.49 -2.31 2.30
N GLN A 253 -14.50 -3.02 2.83
CA GLN A 253 -14.12 -2.94 4.23
C GLN A 253 -12.94 -2.00 4.45
N VAL A 254 -12.98 -1.27 5.58
CA VAL A 254 -11.83 -0.59 6.18
C VAL A 254 -11.39 -1.41 7.39
N ILE A 255 -10.18 -1.97 7.32
CA ILE A 255 -9.70 -2.95 8.31
C ILE A 255 -8.51 -2.36 9.06
N ASN A 256 -8.59 -2.33 10.39
CA ASN A 256 -7.51 -1.90 11.27
C ASN A 256 -6.60 -3.06 11.67
N THR A 257 -5.27 -2.93 11.46
CA THR A 257 -4.26 -3.91 11.87
C THR A 257 -3.27 -3.29 12.84
N GLU A 258 -3.76 -2.62 13.87
CA GLU A 258 -2.97 -1.76 14.75
C GLU A 258 -2.37 -2.48 15.98
N GLY A 259 -2.44 -3.81 16.07
CA GLY A 259 -1.87 -4.56 17.19
C GLY A 259 -2.41 -4.17 18.58
N GLY A 260 -3.60 -3.57 18.64
CA GLY A 260 -4.20 -3.07 19.89
C GLY A 260 -3.58 -1.75 20.39
N PHE A 261 -3.03 -0.93 19.50
CA PHE A 261 -2.46 0.37 19.82
C PHE A 261 -3.42 1.23 20.66
N ARG A 262 -2.96 1.75 21.79
CA ARG A 262 -3.72 2.58 22.72
C ARG A 262 -3.48 4.06 22.42
N ARG A 263 -4.55 4.79 22.05
CA ARG A 263 -4.51 6.23 21.74
C ARG A 263 -4.62 7.11 22.97
#